data_aac707b0df6f8ff47dfae4966acd1d40
#
_entry.id   aac707b0df6f8ff47dfae4966acd1d40
#
_cell.length_a   1.000
_cell.length_b   1.000
_cell.length_c   1.000
_cell.angle_alpha   90.00
_cell.angle_beta   90.00
_cell.angle_gamma   90.00
#
_symmetry.space_group_name_H-M   'P 1'
#
loop_
_entity.id
_entity.type
_entity.pdbx_description
1 polymer ?
#
loop_
_entity_poly.entity_id
_entity_poly.type
_entity_poly.pdbx_seq_one_letter_code
_entity_poly.pdbx_strand_id
1 'polypeptide(L)'
;DGSVKVADFGIACLANSANTLTQEALGSVHYMSPEQARGDRTDARSDIYSAGVVLYEMLTGRLPFEGDNAVSVAIQHLSSVPLSPREINPDVPEALELICMKAMASDLEKRYASADEMLADLEEFRKNPEVDLDFTIEDLHRETVDEPTQYIPAVQAVTPKREEPQEDEPVDEKKTQKMLLLAGGIALAA
;
A
#
# COMPACT_ATOMS: atom_id res chain seq x y z
N ASP A 1 -9.29 21.18 -28.62
CA ASP A 1 -8.88 20.25 -29.65
C ASP A 1 -8.97 18.79 -29.20
N GLY A 2 -9.26 18.52 -27.91
CA GLY A 2 -9.38 17.17 -27.33
C GLY A 2 -8.06 16.47 -27.04
N SER A 3 -6.91 17.15 -27.15
CA SER A 3 -5.62 16.54 -26.76
C SER A 3 -5.50 16.44 -25.26
N VAL A 4 -5.12 15.26 -24.78
CA VAL A 4 -4.82 14.97 -23.37
C VAL A 4 -3.34 15.22 -23.13
N LYS A 5 -3.01 15.79 -21.98
CA LYS A 5 -1.63 16.02 -21.54
C LYS A 5 -1.46 15.56 -20.10
N VAL A 6 -0.35 14.89 -19.80
CA VAL A 6 0.08 14.60 -18.44
C VAL A 6 0.74 15.86 -17.87
N ALA A 7 0.36 16.24 -16.65
CA ALA A 7 0.87 17.42 -15.95
C ALA A 7 1.09 17.09 -14.47
N ASP A 8 1.69 18.05 -13.74
CA ASP A 8 1.94 17.96 -12.29
C ASP A 8 2.86 16.79 -11.89
N PHE A 9 4.14 16.92 -12.26
CA PHE A 9 5.18 15.97 -11.87
C PHE A 9 5.76 16.23 -10.46
N GLY A 10 5.08 17.02 -9.62
CA GLY A 10 5.56 17.45 -8.31
C GLY A 10 5.88 16.33 -7.32
N ILE A 11 5.22 15.19 -7.48
CA ILE A 11 5.46 13.98 -6.68
C ILE A 11 6.12 12.83 -7.46
N ALA A 12 6.57 13.08 -8.70
CA ALA A 12 7.26 12.06 -9.48
C ALA A 12 8.58 11.67 -8.81
N CYS A 13 8.85 10.38 -8.73
CA CYS A 13 10.06 9.84 -8.15
C CYS A 13 10.82 8.96 -9.15
N LEU A 14 12.15 8.90 -8.98
CA LEU A 14 12.97 7.99 -9.75
C LEU A 14 12.82 6.56 -9.19
N ALA A 15 12.68 5.58 -10.07
CA ALA A 15 12.47 4.17 -9.73
C ALA A 15 13.53 3.55 -8.78
N ASN A 16 14.64 4.25 -8.52
CA ASN A 16 15.74 3.80 -7.65
C ASN A 16 15.80 4.50 -6.30
N SER A 17 14.88 5.43 -5.98
CA SER A 17 14.85 6.12 -4.69
C SER A 17 13.92 5.40 -3.71
N ALA A 18 14.44 5.09 -2.51
CA ALA A 18 13.60 4.60 -1.41
C ALA A 18 12.70 5.76 -0.94
N ASN A 19 11.42 5.66 -1.22
CA ASN A 19 10.46 6.67 -0.78
C ASN A 19 9.87 6.30 0.58
N THR A 20 10.06 7.18 1.53
CA THR A 20 9.28 7.18 2.77
C THR A 20 7.94 7.85 2.47
N LEU A 21 6.83 7.16 2.74
CA LEU A 21 5.49 7.74 2.65
C LEU A 21 5.41 8.98 3.55
N THR A 22 5.39 10.17 2.96
CA THR A 22 5.18 11.40 3.69
C THR A 22 3.68 11.66 3.87
N GLN A 23 3.31 12.34 4.93
CA GLN A 23 1.93 12.64 5.34
C GLN A 23 1.12 13.45 4.29
N GLU A 24 1.78 13.97 3.26
CA GLU A 24 1.17 14.72 2.14
C GLU A 24 0.50 13.81 1.09
N ALA A 25 0.69 12.49 1.18
CA ALA A 25 0.11 11.50 0.27
C ALA A 25 -1.38 11.17 0.52
N LEU A 26 -2.05 11.84 1.47
CA LEU A 26 -3.42 11.51 1.89
C LEU A 26 -4.48 11.62 0.78
N GLY A 27 -4.28 12.44 -0.25
CA GLY A 27 -5.18 12.52 -1.41
C GLY A 27 -4.94 11.45 -2.47
N SER A 28 -3.76 10.86 -2.52
CA SER A 28 -3.35 9.93 -3.58
C SER A 28 -3.47 8.45 -3.20
N VAL A 29 -3.83 8.12 -1.95
CA VAL A 29 -3.95 6.73 -1.48
C VAL A 29 -4.95 5.89 -2.29
N HIS A 30 -5.99 6.52 -2.81
CA HIS A 30 -7.03 5.85 -3.62
C HIS A 30 -6.53 5.34 -4.98
N TYR A 31 -5.41 5.89 -5.47
CA TYR A 31 -4.79 5.53 -6.76
C TYR A 31 -3.45 4.80 -6.57
N MET A 32 -3.09 4.49 -5.34
CA MET A 32 -1.82 3.87 -4.97
C MET A 32 -1.79 2.41 -5.42
N SER A 33 -0.65 1.98 -5.95
CA SER A 33 -0.47 0.57 -6.29
C SER A 33 -0.19 -0.30 -5.05
N PRO A 34 -0.46 -1.62 -5.10
CA PRO A 34 -0.17 -2.55 -4.00
C PRO A 34 1.29 -2.50 -3.53
N GLU A 35 2.24 -2.45 -4.46
CA GLU A 35 3.66 -2.36 -4.15
C GLU A 35 4.03 -1.04 -3.45
N GLN A 36 3.39 0.07 -3.82
CA GLN A 36 3.55 1.35 -3.10
C GLN A 36 2.98 1.25 -1.69
N ALA A 37 1.81 0.62 -1.52
CA ALA A 37 1.17 0.44 -0.21
C ALA A 37 2.01 -0.45 0.71
N ARG A 38 2.76 -1.43 0.18
CA ARG A 38 3.72 -2.25 0.93
C ARG A 38 5.03 -1.53 1.22
N GLY A 39 5.34 -0.45 0.50
CA GLY A 39 6.67 0.18 0.54
C GLY A 39 7.73 -0.61 -0.24
N ASP A 40 7.30 -1.46 -1.16
CA ASP A 40 8.17 -2.23 -2.04
C ASP A 40 8.79 -1.33 -3.12
N ARG A 41 9.76 -1.87 -3.85
CA ARG A 41 10.33 -1.18 -5.00
C ARG A 41 9.29 -1.06 -6.11
N THR A 42 9.06 0.16 -6.57
CA THR A 42 8.14 0.47 -7.66
C THR A 42 8.84 0.50 -9.01
N ASP A 43 8.09 0.21 -10.06
CA ASP A 43 8.50 0.36 -11.46
C ASP A 43 7.36 1.00 -12.30
N ALA A 44 7.49 1.03 -13.63
CA ALA A 44 6.49 1.63 -14.52
C ALA A 44 5.10 0.97 -14.43
N ARG A 45 5.01 -0.27 -13.92
CA ARG A 45 3.73 -0.98 -13.73
C ARG A 45 2.90 -0.38 -12.59
N SER A 46 3.52 0.37 -11.66
CA SER A 46 2.79 1.11 -10.63
C SER A 46 1.95 2.24 -11.24
N ASP A 47 2.47 2.93 -12.26
CA ASP A 47 1.72 3.97 -12.97
C ASP A 47 0.58 3.36 -13.80
N ILE A 48 0.77 2.16 -14.35
CA ILE A 48 -0.29 1.41 -15.07
C ILE A 48 -1.43 1.07 -14.10
N TYR A 49 -1.12 0.63 -12.88
CA TYR A 49 -2.14 0.39 -11.85
C TYR A 49 -2.94 1.66 -11.55
N SER A 50 -2.26 2.78 -11.33
CA SER A 50 -2.91 4.07 -11.07
C SER A 50 -3.77 4.51 -12.25
N ALA A 51 -3.32 4.30 -13.49
CA ALA A 51 -4.13 4.55 -14.69
C ALA A 51 -5.36 3.63 -14.75
N GLY A 52 -5.22 2.37 -14.34
CA GLY A 52 -6.34 1.43 -14.19
C GLY A 52 -7.38 1.91 -13.19
N VAL A 53 -6.96 2.44 -12.03
CA VAL A 53 -7.87 3.03 -11.03
C VAL A 53 -8.63 4.23 -11.61
N VAL A 54 -7.94 5.11 -12.35
CA VAL A 54 -8.59 6.24 -13.02
C VAL A 54 -9.60 5.75 -14.06
N LEU A 55 -9.24 4.74 -14.85
CA LEU A 55 -10.15 4.14 -15.83
C LEU A 55 -11.38 3.52 -15.13
N TYR A 56 -11.17 2.81 -14.02
CA TYR A 56 -12.25 2.25 -13.21
C TYR A 56 -13.24 3.33 -12.75
N GLU A 57 -12.73 4.43 -12.19
CA GLU A 57 -13.56 5.55 -11.76
C GLU A 57 -14.30 6.21 -12.93
N MET A 58 -13.66 6.34 -14.10
CA MET A 58 -14.31 6.86 -15.31
C MET A 58 -15.46 5.95 -15.79
N LEU A 59 -15.34 4.64 -15.66
CA LEU A 59 -16.34 3.67 -16.12
C LEU A 59 -17.52 3.53 -15.16
N THR A 60 -17.25 3.65 -13.85
CA THR A 60 -18.21 3.33 -12.79
C THR A 60 -18.74 4.55 -12.04
N GLY A 61 -18.04 5.68 -12.13
CA GLY A 61 -18.30 6.87 -11.30
C GLY A 61 -17.94 6.69 -9.83
N ARG A 62 -17.19 5.64 -9.48
CA ARG A 62 -16.79 5.32 -8.10
C ARG A 62 -15.33 4.88 -8.05
N LEU A 63 -14.70 5.08 -6.91
CA LEU A 63 -13.39 4.48 -6.62
C LEU A 63 -13.52 2.97 -6.41
N PRO A 64 -12.49 2.18 -6.78
CA PRO A 64 -12.51 0.73 -6.55
C PRO A 64 -12.50 0.36 -5.07
N PHE A 65 -11.88 1.20 -4.25
CA PHE A 65 -11.75 1.01 -2.81
C PHE A 65 -12.02 2.32 -2.07
N GLU A 66 -12.83 2.24 -1.03
CA GLU A 66 -13.18 3.35 -0.15
C GLU A 66 -13.03 2.91 1.30
N GLY A 67 -12.76 3.86 2.20
CA GLY A 67 -12.61 3.57 3.63
C GLY A 67 -12.50 4.83 4.47
N ASP A 68 -12.69 4.66 5.78
CA ASP A 68 -12.73 5.76 6.76
C ASP A 68 -11.38 6.48 6.93
N ASN A 69 -10.29 5.86 6.47
CA ASN A 69 -8.94 6.43 6.55
C ASN A 69 -8.00 5.85 5.49
N ALA A 70 -6.87 6.50 5.27
CA ALA A 70 -5.90 6.11 4.27
C ALA A 70 -5.34 4.68 4.46
N VAL A 71 -5.20 4.22 5.72
CA VAL A 71 -4.68 2.89 6.02
C VAL A 71 -5.66 1.81 5.58
N SER A 72 -6.98 2.00 5.84
CA SER A 72 -8.00 1.04 5.40
C SER A 72 -8.08 0.93 3.89
N VAL A 73 -7.92 2.03 3.16
CA VAL A 73 -7.87 2.02 1.68
C VAL A 73 -6.60 1.32 1.18
N ALA A 74 -5.44 1.63 1.78
CA ALA A 74 -4.18 0.97 1.41
C ALA A 74 -4.24 -0.55 1.60
N ILE A 75 -4.85 -1.02 2.71
CA ILE A 75 -5.05 -2.46 2.95
C ILE A 75 -5.92 -3.09 1.87
N GLN A 76 -6.96 -2.42 1.40
CA GLN A 76 -7.81 -2.93 0.33
C GLN A 76 -7.04 -3.08 -0.99
N HIS A 77 -6.17 -2.14 -1.34
CA HIS A 77 -5.27 -2.29 -2.50
C HIS A 77 -4.34 -3.52 -2.38
N LEU A 78 -3.99 -3.94 -1.16
CA LEU A 78 -3.11 -5.08 -0.93
C LEU A 78 -3.82 -6.43 -1.00
N SER A 79 -5.07 -6.51 -0.54
CA SER A 79 -5.71 -7.77 -0.21
C SER A 79 -7.12 -7.97 -0.77
N SER A 80 -7.72 -6.93 -1.35
CA SER A 80 -9.08 -7.01 -1.85
C SER A 80 -9.12 -7.00 -3.37
N VAL A 81 -10.13 -7.66 -3.93
CA VAL A 81 -10.48 -7.57 -5.35
C VAL A 81 -11.64 -6.59 -5.45
N PRO A 82 -11.57 -5.55 -6.29
CA PRO A 82 -12.68 -4.63 -6.46
C PRO A 82 -13.84 -5.32 -7.19
N LEU A 83 -15.04 -4.77 -7.05
CA LEU A 83 -16.16 -5.18 -7.90
C LEU A 83 -15.80 -4.95 -9.38
N SER A 84 -16.23 -5.86 -10.25
CA SER A 84 -16.04 -5.66 -11.68
C SER A 84 -16.82 -4.42 -12.16
N PRO A 85 -16.28 -3.61 -13.06
CA PRO A 85 -16.96 -2.43 -13.60
C PRO A 85 -18.39 -2.70 -14.06
N ARG A 86 -18.68 -3.84 -14.69
CA ARG A 86 -20.01 -4.22 -15.17
C ARG A 86 -20.99 -4.61 -14.06
N GLU A 87 -20.51 -4.97 -12.87
CA GLU A 87 -21.38 -5.15 -11.70
C GLU A 87 -21.97 -3.83 -11.20
N ILE A 88 -21.29 -2.71 -11.48
CA ILE A 88 -21.70 -1.35 -11.11
C ILE A 88 -22.42 -0.68 -12.27
N ASN A 89 -21.88 -0.78 -13.48
CA ASN A 89 -22.40 -0.20 -14.70
C ASN A 89 -22.46 -1.26 -15.80
N PRO A 90 -23.61 -1.92 -15.99
CA PRO A 90 -23.76 -2.98 -17.02
C PRO A 90 -23.54 -2.53 -18.47
N ASP A 91 -23.55 -1.23 -18.74
CA ASP A 91 -23.34 -0.67 -20.07
C ASP A 91 -21.85 -0.65 -20.47
N VAL A 92 -20.94 -0.97 -19.56
CA VAL A 92 -19.51 -1.06 -19.85
C VAL A 92 -19.25 -2.26 -20.78
N PRO A 93 -18.56 -2.06 -21.92
CA PRO A 93 -18.14 -3.18 -22.77
C PRO A 93 -17.22 -4.14 -22.02
N GLU A 94 -17.39 -5.46 -22.27
CA GLU A 94 -16.62 -6.50 -21.60
C GLU A 94 -15.10 -6.36 -21.79
N ALA A 95 -14.67 -6.11 -23.01
CA ALA A 95 -13.24 -5.90 -23.27
C ALA A 95 -12.65 -4.72 -22.47
N LEU A 96 -13.42 -3.63 -22.29
CA LEU A 96 -12.96 -2.49 -21.52
C LEU A 96 -12.91 -2.77 -20.01
N GLU A 97 -13.84 -3.58 -19.50
CA GLU A 97 -13.78 -4.12 -18.15
C GLU A 97 -12.51 -4.96 -17.96
N LEU A 98 -12.22 -5.90 -18.88
CA LEU A 98 -11.04 -6.74 -18.83
C LEU A 98 -9.74 -5.92 -18.82
N ILE A 99 -9.62 -4.93 -19.70
CA ILE A 99 -8.47 -4.03 -19.75
C ILE A 99 -8.31 -3.29 -18.41
N CYS A 100 -9.40 -2.77 -17.86
CA CYS A 100 -9.40 -2.07 -16.58
C CYS A 100 -8.91 -2.99 -15.45
N MET A 101 -9.47 -4.19 -15.35
CA MET A 101 -9.14 -5.15 -14.29
C MET A 101 -7.71 -5.69 -14.43
N LYS A 102 -7.22 -5.92 -15.66
CA LYS A 102 -5.82 -6.30 -15.91
C LYS A 102 -4.85 -5.20 -15.48
N ALA A 103 -5.14 -3.94 -15.79
CA ALA A 103 -4.33 -2.81 -15.33
C ALA A 103 -4.28 -2.74 -13.80
N MET A 104 -5.36 -3.11 -13.11
CA MET A 104 -5.48 -3.11 -11.65
C MET A 104 -5.12 -4.45 -10.99
N ALA A 105 -4.56 -5.42 -11.72
CA ALA A 105 -4.14 -6.67 -11.10
C ALA A 105 -3.11 -6.42 -9.98
N SER A 106 -3.34 -7.02 -8.81
CA SER A 106 -2.45 -6.87 -7.66
C SER A 106 -1.13 -7.60 -7.85
N ASP A 107 -1.14 -8.70 -8.62
CA ASP A 107 0.03 -9.43 -9.04
C ASP A 107 0.67 -8.75 -10.26
N LEU A 108 1.95 -8.38 -10.14
CA LEU A 108 2.71 -7.73 -11.20
C LEU A 108 2.85 -8.58 -12.47
N GLU A 109 2.86 -9.92 -12.33
CA GLU A 109 2.98 -10.84 -13.47
C GLU A 109 1.67 -10.99 -14.25
N LYS A 110 0.55 -10.61 -13.63
CA LYS A 110 -0.79 -10.61 -14.25
C LYS A 110 -1.20 -9.23 -14.77
N ARG A 111 -0.47 -8.19 -14.34
CA ARG A 111 -0.68 -6.82 -14.81
C ARG A 111 0.00 -6.62 -16.16
N TYR A 112 -0.39 -5.60 -16.90
CA TYR A 112 0.35 -5.17 -18.08
C TYR A 112 1.83 -4.93 -17.76
N ALA A 113 2.72 -5.52 -18.54
CA ALA A 113 4.15 -5.37 -18.37
C ALA A 113 4.65 -3.98 -18.80
N SER A 114 3.91 -3.31 -19.69
CA SER A 114 4.25 -1.98 -20.19
C SER A 114 2.99 -1.19 -20.60
N ALA A 115 3.15 0.13 -20.68
CA ALA A 115 2.09 0.99 -21.21
C ALA A 115 1.78 0.68 -22.69
N ASP A 116 2.77 0.22 -23.46
CA ASP A 116 2.57 -0.18 -24.85
C ASP A 116 1.65 -1.39 -24.98
N GLU A 117 1.77 -2.37 -24.06
CA GLU A 117 0.88 -3.52 -24.03
C GLU A 117 -0.56 -3.10 -23.70
N MET A 118 -0.76 -2.26 -22.68
CA MET A 118 -2.09 -1.73 -22.37
C MET A 118 -2.68 -0.91 -23.52
N LEU A 119 -1.84 -0.12 -24.19
CA LEU A 119 -2.25 0.67 -25.34
C LEU A 119 -2.66 -0.21 -26.52
N ALA A 120 -1.99 -1.34 -26.74
CA ALA A 120 -2.35 -2.28 -27.80
C ALA A 120 -3.78 -2.82 -27.62
N ASP A 121 -4.12 -3.26 -26.40
CA ASP A 121 -5.47 -3.78 -26.09
C ASP A 121 -6.53 -2.65 -26.21
N LEU A 122 -6.24 -1.42 -25.77
CA LEU A 122 -7.10 -0.27 -25.93
C LEU A 122 -7.32 0.09 -27.42
N GLU A 123 -6.30 -0.05 -28.27
CA GLU A 123 -6.40 0.18 -29.70
C GLU A 123 -7.20 -0.92 -30.40
N GLU A 124 -7.10 -2.18 -29.95
CA GLU A 124 -7.96 -3.26 -30.44
C GLU A 124 -9.41 -3.01 -30.04
N PHE A 125 -9.69 -2.67 -28.77
CA PHE A 125 -11.02 -2.26 -28.32
C PHE A 125 -11.57 -1.08 -29.13
N ARG A 126 -10.77 -0.07 -29.41
CA ARG A 126 -11.19 1.10 -30.19
C ARG A 126 -11.62 0.74 -31.63
N LYS A 127 -10.96 -0.26 -32.22
CA LYS A 127 -11.31 -0.76 -33.58
C LYS A 127 -12.54 -1.67 -33.56
N ASN A 128 -12.65 -2.50 -32.51
CA ASN A 128 -13.74 -3.44 -32.34
C ASN A 128 -14.12 -3.52 -30.84
N PRO A 129 -15.21 -2.86 -30.39
CA PRO A 129 -15.66 -2.92 -29.00
C PRO A 129 -16.04 -4.32 -28.49
N GLU A 130 -16.31 -5.27 -29.40
CA GLU A 130 -16.63 -6.66 -29.11
C GLU A 130 -15.40 -7.58 -29.29
N VAL A 131 -14.18 -7.02 -29.18
CA VAL A 131 -12.95 -7.80 -29.27
C VAL A 131 -12.90 -8.82 -28.14
N ASP A 132 -12.53 -10.05 -28.48
CA ASP A 132 -12.22 -11.10 -27.52
C ASP A 132 -10.72 -10.99 -27.17
N LEU A 133 -10.44 -10.69 -25.92
CA LEU A 133 -9.08 -10.63 -25.40
C LEU A 133 -8.64 -12.00 -24.90
N ASP A 134 -7.34 -12.30 -25.03
CA ASP A 134 -6.76 -13.63 -24.73
C ASP A 134 -6.70 -13.94 -23.22
N PHE A 135 -7.49 -13.25 -22.37
CA PHE A 135 -7.53 -13.45 -20.94
C PHE A 135 -8.91 -13.16 -20.34
N THR A 136 -9.18 -13.74 -19.18
CA THR A 136 -10.44 -13.61 -18.45
C THR A 136 -10.25 -12.95 -17.08
N ILE A 137 -11.35 -12.58 -16.40
CA ILE A 137 -11.31 -12.08 -15.03
C ILE A 137 -10.69 -13.12 -14.08
N GLU A 138 -10.99 -14.40 -14.28
CA GLU A 138 -10.46 -15.51 -13.47
C GLU A 138 -8.93 -15.60 -13.57
N ASP A 139 -8.37 -15.36 -14.75
CA ASP A 139 -6.92 -15.37 -14.96
C ASP A 139 -6.21 -14.24 -14.20
N LEU A 140 -6.91 -13.12 -13.97
CA LEU A 140 -6.40 -11.96 -13.27
C LEU A 140 -6.43 -12.12 -11.75
N HIS A 141 -7.37 -12.92 -11.23
CA HIS A 141 -7.44 -13.17 -9.81
C HIS A 141 -6.22 -13.96 -9.34
N ARG A 142 -5.64 -13.53 -8.23
CA ARG A 142 -4.59 -14.30 -7.57
C ARG A 142 -5.17 -15.65 -7.20
N GLU A 143 -4.57 -16.72 -7.69
CA GLU A 143 -4.80 -18.01 -7.06
C GLU A 143 -4.43 -17.85 -5.60
N THR A 144 -5.43 -17.86 -4.73
CA THR A 144 -5.19 -18.10 -3.32
C THR A 144 -4.70 -19.55 -3.25
N VAL A 145 -3.38 -19.71 -3.40
CA VAL A 145 -2.76 -20.92 -2.89
C VAL A 145 -3.14 -20.90 -1.43
N ASP A 146 -3.99 -21.82 -1.02
CA ASP A 146 -4.18 -22.19 0.37
C ASP A 146 -2.80 -22.62 0.90
N GLU A 147 -1.94 -21.68 1.20
CA GLU A 147 -0.83 -21.96 2.09
C GLU A 147 -1.50 -22.34 3.40
N PRO A 148 -1.39 -23.62 3.81
CA PRO A 148 -1.95 -24.04 5.08
C PRO A 148 -1.35 -23.08 6.10
N THR A 149 -2.21 -22.31 6.75
CA THR A 149 -1.84 -21.39 7.82
C THR A 149 -0.83 -22.11 8.68
N GLN A 150 0.45 -21.76 8.58
CA GLN A 150 1.47 -22.36 9.43
C GLN A 150 1.04 -22.02 10.85
N TYR A 151 0.62 -23.06 11.59
CA TYR A 151 0.25 -22.94 12.98
C TYR A 151 1.48 -22.38 13.70
N ILE A 152 1.47 -21.08 13.96
CA ILE A 152 2.45 -20.46 14.84
C ILE A 152 2.09 -21.00 16.22
N PRO A 153 2.90 -21.89 16.82
CA PRO A 153 2.62 -22.39 18.15
C PRO A 153 2.54 -21.15 19.05
N ALA A 154 1.43 -21.04 19.77
CA ALA A 154 1.19 -19.94 20.68
C ALA A 154 2.47 -19.71 21.50
N VAL A 155 3.06 -18.54 21.36
CA VAL A 155 4.18 -18.12 22.21
C VAL A 155 3.69 -18.31 23.62
N GLN A 156 4.27 -19.28 24.34
CA GLN A 156 3.96 -19.49 25.74
C GLN A 156 4.14 -18.14 26.42
N ALA A 157 3.06 -17.61 26.95
CA ALA A 157 3.10 -16.36 27.68
C ALA A 157 4.19 -16.52 28.75
N VAL A 158 5.27 -15.78 28.56
CA VAL A 158 6.31 -15.65 29.59
C VAL A 158 5.62 -14.93 30.75
N THR A 159 5.20 -15.69 31.74
CA THR A 159 4.71 -15.12 32.99
C THR A 159 5.81 -14.20 33.50
N PRO A 160 5.55 -12.91 33.71
CA PRO A 160 6.56 -12.04 34.28
C PRO A 160 6.91 -12.62 35.64
N LYS A 161 8.17 -12.97 35.79
CA LYS A 161 8.71 -13.40 37.09
C LYS A 161 8.48 -12.25 38.06
N ARG A 162 7.60 -12.48 39.04
CA ARG A 162 7.30 -11.51 40.08
C ARG A 162 8.61 -11.27 40.80
N GLU A 163 9.24 -10.13 40.61
CA GLU A 163 10.37 -9.71 41.41
C GLU A 163 9.89 -9.60 42.87
N GLU A 164 10.47 -10.39 43.74
CA GLU A 164 10.27 -10.25 45.19
C GLU A 164 10.76 -8.87 45.58
N PRO A 165 10.07 -8.18 46.51
CA PRO A 165 10.51 -6.87 46.99
C PRO A 165 11.93 -7.02 47.56
N GLN A 166 12.89 -6.31 46.96
CA GLN A 166 14.22 -6.18 47.61
C GLN A 166 14.00 -5.46 48.93
N GLU A 167 14.37 -6.12 50.02
CA GLU A 167 14.48 -5.49 51.32
C GLU A 167 15.46 -4.32 51.19
N ASP A 168 15.01 -3.12 51.56
CA ASP A 168 15.82 -1.91 51.56
C ASP A 168 17.01 -2.12 52.52
N GLU A 169 18.21 -2.23 51.97
CA GLU A 169 19.43 -2.14 52.79
C GLU A 169 19.47 -0.77 53.47
N PRO A 170 19.85 -0.71 54.76
CA PRO A 170 19.88 0.54 55.52
C PRO A 170 20.86 1.53 54.84
N VAL A 171 20.36 2.67 54.45
CA VAL A 171 21.14 3.75 53.86
C VAL A 171 22.21 4.21 54.87
N ASP A 172 23.48 4.02 54.51
CA ASP A 172 24.61 4.52 55.30
C ASP A 172 24.65 6.07 55.21
N GLU A 173 24.07 6.74 56.23
CA GLU A 173 23.99 8.18 56.36
C GLU A 173 25.35 8.90 56.20
N LYS A 174 26.46 8.21 56.49
CA LYS A 174 27.82 8.78 56.36
C LYS A 174 28.25 8.92 54.89
N LYS A 175 27.72 8.07 53.99
CA LYS A 175 28.00 8.19 52.54
C LYS A 175 27.21 9.33 51.91
N THR A 176 25.97 9.53 52.32
CA THR A 176 25.10 10.60 51.81
C THR A 176 25.63 11.98 52.22
N GLN A 177 26.13 12.13 53.45
CA GLN A 177 26.68 13.41 53.92
C GLN A 177 27.99 13.79 53.20
N LYS A 178 28.83 12.82 52.81
CA LYS A 178 30.04 13.07 52.03
C LYS A 178 29.73 13.50 50.58
N MET A 179 28.69 12.99 50.03
CA MET A 179 28.28 13.34 48.65
C MET A 179 27.67 14.75 48.58
N LEU A 180 26.94 15.19 49.60
CA LEU A 180 26.39 16.54 49.70
C LEU A 180 27.49 17.62 49.88
N LEU A 181 28.55 17.32 50.60
CA LEU A 181 29.70 18.23 50.82
C LEU A 181 30.53 18.38 49.52
N LEU A 182 30.62 17.35 48.68
CA LEU A 182 31.30 17.46 47.39
C LEU A 182 30.50 18.23 46.36
N ALA A 183 29.18 18.14 46.37
CA ALA A 183 28.30 18.88 45.46
C ALA A 183 28.21 20.39 45.81
N GLY A 184 28.27 20.73 47.12
CA GLY A 184 28.27 22.12 47.58
C GLY A 184 29.57 22.86 47.31
N GLY A 185 30.71 22.17 47.15
CA GLY A 185 32.01 22.80 46.91
C GLY A 185 32.23 23.29 45.49
N ILE A 186 31.45 22.87 44.52
CA ILE A 186 31.58 23.24 43.10
C ILE A 186 30.79 24.53 42.78
N ALA A 187 29.80 24.90 43.60
CA ALA A 187 28.95 26.06 43.38
C ALA A 187 29.55 27.41 43.89
N LEU A 188 30.75 27.41 44.51
CA LEU A 188 31.36 28.60 45.11
C LEU A 188 32.65 29.02 44.37
N ALA A 189 32.97 28.47 43.20
CA ALA A 189 34.17 28.78 42.42
C ALA A 189 33.87 29.12 40.94
N ALA A 190 32.72 29.82 40.67
CA ALA A 190 32.42 30.39 39.36
C ALA A 190 31.89 31.81 39.54
#